data_f691af590a3203cf877f5bd9f36de888
#
_entry.id   f691af590a3203cf877f5bd9f36de888
#
_cell.length_a   1.000
_cell.length_b   1.000
_cell.length_c   1.000
_cell.angle_alpha   90.00
_cell.angle_beta   90.00
_cell.angle_gamma   90.00
#
_symmetry.space_group_name_H-M   'P 1'
#
loop_
_entity.id
_entity.type
_entity.pdbx_description
1 polymer ?
#
loop_
_entity_poly.entity_id
_entity_poly.type
_entity_poly.pdbx_seq_one_letter_code
_entity_poly.pdbx_strand_id
1 'polypeptide(L)'
;MREYTYAWNPIDYDDESQPILKITKSSFGSFQWCPQKYFFQYPLRMPIDQSPAMAKGSIVHNSQEDFFNTFDIKKAESMSPSEVKSYCMSLFPVDDHVDMYDTMATTATQRFVEARDEGRLSEYLPPGNEVMLDAEIVIQPDWNPKAELSRPYRVHIQGIIDRIFQEDDFYIPMELKTGPWKDYKRTMMRKEMAFYKLLFDNSSPDVLRENGLNPEYDMKYWGWYYPASNYT
;
A
#
# COMPACT_ATOMS: atom_id res chain seq x y z
N MET A 1 14.69 -8.72 -5.27
CA MET A 1 13.33 -9.19 -5.66
C MET A 1 12.88 -10.15 -4.58
N ARG A 2 12.00 -9.72 -3.68
CA ARG A 2 11.40 -10.63 -2.70
C ARG A 2 10.41 -11.50 -3.46
N GLU A 3 10.68 -12.79 -3.62
CA GLU A 3 9.70 -13.75 -4.08
C GLU A 3 8.62 -13.88 -3.00
N TYR A 4 7.54 -13.15 -3.15
CA TYR A 4 6.33 -13.41 -2.39
C TYR A 4 5.67 -14.67 -2.95
N THR A 5 6.13 -15.83 -2.51
CA THR A 5 5.44 -17.10 -2.78
C THR A 5 4.15 -17.10 -1.96
N TYR A 6 3.11 -16.53 -2.53
CA TYR A 6 1.76 -16.66 -1.98
C TYR A 6 1.23 -18.08 -2.15
N ALA A 7 1.75 -19.02 -1.36
CA ALA A 7 1.07 -20.27 -1.12
C ALA A 7 -0.15 -19.99 -0.20
N TRP A 8 -1.08 -19.15 -0.72
CA TRP A 8 -2.21 -18.69 0.04
C TRP A 8 -3.34 -19.73 0.00
N ASN A 9 -3.55 -20.41 1.11
CA ASN A 9 -4.77 -21.16 1.32
C ASN A 9 -5.81 -20.21 1.94
N PRO A 10 -6.97 -19.93 1.28
CA PRO A 10 -7.96 -19.01 1.80
C PRO A 10 -8.61 -19.48 3.11
N ILE A 11 -8.45 -20.74 3.46
CA ILE A 11 -8.90 -21.31 4.73
C ILE A 11 -7.72 -21.98 5.39
N ASP A 12 -7.43 -21.57 6.61
CA ASP A 12 -6.51 -22.24 7.51
C ASP A 12 -7.27 -22.81 8.72
N TYR A 13 -6.60 -23.50 9.58
CA TYR A 13 -7.21 -24.08 10.78
C TYR A 13 -6.33 -23.73 11.98
N ASP A 14 -6.95 -23.34 13.08
CA ASP A 14 -6.26 -23.18 14.36
C ASP A 14 -6.00 -24.54 15.02
N ASP A 15 -5.36 -24.51 16.20
CA ASP A 15 -5.01 -25.72 16.97
C ASP A 15 -6.24 -26.54 17.38
N GLU A 16 -7.42 -25.92 17.44
CA GLU A 16 -8.69 -26.56 17.72
C GLU A 16 -9.43 -27.03 16.45
N SER A 17 -8.77 -27.01 15.31
CA SER A 17 -9.33 -27.32 13.98
C SER A 17 -10.52 -26.42 13.58
N GLN A 18 -10.57 -25.18 14.12
CA GLN A 18 -11.55 -24.20 13.67
C GLN A 18 -11.03 -23.46 12.43
N PRO A 19 -11.86 -23.24 11.43
CA PRO A 19 -11.44 -22.57 10.21
C PRO A 19 -11.12 -21.08 10.47
N ILE A 20 -9.97 -20.65 9.96
CA ILE A 20 -9.57 -19.25 9.89
C ILE A 20 -9.65 -18.83 8.43
N LEU A 21 -10.50 -17.85 8.14
CA LEU A 21 -10.58 -17.28 6.79
C LEU A 21 -9.43 -16.28 6.60
N LYS A 22 -8.62 -16.52 5.58
CA LYS A 22 -7.54 -15.58 5.21
C LYS A 22 -8.00 -14.63 4.11
N ILE A 23 -7.81 -13.34 4.32
CA ILE A 23 -8.21 -12.28 3.38
C ILE A 23 -7.05 -11.33 3.15
N THR A 24 -6.64 -11.16 1.89
CA THR A 24 -5.74 -10.07 1.49
C THR A 24 -6.51 -8.93 0.85
N LYS A 25 -5.91 -7.73 0.80
CA LYS A 25 -6.46 -6.60 0.00
C LYS A 25 -6.83 -7.04 -1.42
N SER A 26 -5.92 -7.76 -2.10
CA SER A 26 -6.12 -8.22 -3.48
C SER A 26 -7.24 -9.26 -3.61
N SER A 27 -7.32 -10.22 -2.66
CA SER A 27 -8.37 -11.23 -2.66
C SER A 27 -9.74 -10.61 -2.40
N PHE A 28 -9.82 -9.67 -1.46
CA PHE A 28 -11.03 -8.90 -1.15
C PHE A 28 -11.49 -8.07 -2.35
N GLY A 29 -10.56 -7.37 -3.01
CA GLY A 29 -10.86 -6.63 -4.24
C GLY A 29 -11.35 -7.52 -5.37
N SER A 30 -10.74 -8.71 -5.57
CA SER A 30 -11.20 -9.69 -6.55
C SER A 30 -12.60 -10.19 -6.24
N PHE A 31 -12.91 -10.49 -4.98
CA PHE A 31 -14.25 -10.92 -4.55
C PHE A 31 -15.30 -9.84 -4.80
N GLN A 32 -15.01 -8.58 -4.44
CA GLN A 32 -15.93 -7.46 -4.66
C GLN A 32 -16.19 -7.19 -6.15
N TRP A 33 -15.19 -7.40 -7.00
CA TRP A 33 -15.34 -7.25 -8.45
C TRP A 33 -16.13 -8.39 -9.07
N CYS A 34 -15.74 -9.62 -8.78
CA CYS A 34 -16.37 -10.83 -9.31
C CYS A 34 -16.09 -12.03 -8.40
N PRO A 35 -17.08 -12.50 -7.61
CA PRO A 35 -16.91 -13.66 -6.73
C PRO A 35 -16.44 -14.92 -7.45
N GLN A 36 -16.85 -15.12 -8.71
CA GLN A 36 -16.41 -16.26 -9.53
C GLN A 36 -14.91 -16.15 -9.87
N LYS A 37 -14.42 -14.94 -10.23
CA LYS A 37 -13.00 -14.70 -10.44
C LYS A 37 -12.20 -14.99 -9.17
N TYR A 38 -12.67 -14.50 -8.01
CA TYR A 38 -12.06 -14.80 -6.72
C TYR A 38 -11.96 -16.30 -6.49
N PHE A 39 -13.05 -17.06 -6.74
CA PHE A 39 -13.09 -18.50 -6.54
C PHE A 39 -12.05 -19.24 -7.39
N PHE A 40 -11.90 -18.86 -8.66
CA PHE A 40 -10.88 -19.45 -9.52
C PHE A 40 -9.45 -19.09 -9.09
N GLN A 41 -9.23 -17.84 -8.71
CA GLN A 41 -7.90 -17.33 -8.40
C GLN A 41 -7.36 -17.82 -7.05
N TYR A 42 -8.19 -17.78 -6.00
CA TYR A 42 -7.76 -18.03 -4.62
C TYR A 42 -8.09 -19.46 -4.15
N PRO A 43 -9.34 -19.91 -4.09
CA PRO A 43 -9.65 -21.29 -3.71
C PRO A 43 -9.09 -22.33 -4.68
N LEU A 44 -9.27 -22.17 -5.98
CA LEU A 44 -8.81 -23.14 -6.97
C LEU A 44 -7.35 -22.91 -7.45
N ARG A 45 -6.74 -21.78 -7.09
CA ARG A 45 -5.35 -21.43 -7.46
C ARG A 45 -5.06 -21.55 -8.96
N MET A 46 -6.03 -21.20 -9.80
CA MET A 46 -5.82 -21.23 -11.24
C MET A 46 -4.76 -20.20 -11.63
N PRO A 47 -3.81 -20.53 -12.51
CA PRO A 47 -2.82 -19.60 -13.00
C PRO A 47 -3.48 -18.38 -13.63
N ILE A 48 -2.87 -17.21 -13.39
CA ILE A 48 -3.29 -15.95 -13.99
C ILE A 48 -2.14 -15.44 -14.83
N ASP A 49 -2.40 -15.18 -16.09
CA ASP A 49 -1.43 -14.52 -16.95
C ASP A 49 -1.23 -13.07 -16.49
N GLN A 50 0.03 -12.68 -16.32
CA GLN A 50 0.37 -11.30 -16.01
C GLN A 50 0.06 -10.42 -17.21
N SER A 51 -0.87 -9.49 -17.07
CA SER A 51 -1.17 -8.53 -18.13
C SER A 51 -0.04 -7.50 -18.28
N PRO A 52 0.13 -6.88 -19.46
CA PRO A 52 1.10 -5.77 -19.63
C PRO A 52 0.91 -4.63 -18.63
N ALA A 53 -0.34 -4.36 -18.23
CA ALA A 53 -0.64 -3.34 -17.23
C ALA A 53 -0.15 -3.73 -15.83
N MET A 54 -0.20 -5.02 -15.46
CA MET A 54 0.36 -5.52 -14.20
C MET A 54 1.89 -5.45 -14.22
N ALA A 55 2.52 -5.85 -15.32
CA ALA A 55 3.98 -5.76 -15.48
C ALA A 55 4.46 -4.31 -15.35
N LYS A 56 3.81 -3.38 -16.06
CA LYS A 56 4.05 -1.94 -15.92
C LYS A 56 3.89 -1.47 -14.48
N GLY A 57 2.81 -1.89 -13.80
CA GLY A 57 2.56 -1.58 -12.41
C GLY A 57 3.76 -1.94 -11.55
N SER A 58 4.21 -3.20 -11.62
CA SER A 58 5.34 -3.69 -10.82
C SER A 58 6.64 -2.92 -11.06
N ILE A 59 6.94 -2.57 -12.31
CA ILE A 59 8.16 -1.79 -12.65
C ILE A 59 8.12 -0.43 -11.97
N VAL A 60 7.02 0.31 -12.09
CA VAL A 60 6.90 1.66 -11.54
C VAL A 60 6.85 1.65 -10.00
N HIS A 61 6.19 0.65 -9.40
CA HIS A 61 6.21 0.48 -7.94
C HIS A 61 7.62 0.24 -7.41
N ASN A 62 8.36 -0.72 -7.99
CA ASN A 62 9.74 -1.00 -7.61
C ASN A 62 10.65 0.23 -7.79
N SER A 63 10.50 0.96 -8.91
CA SER A 63 11.28 2.18 -9.16
C SER A 63 11.02 3.26 -8.10
N GLN A 64 9.80 3.36 -7.62
CA GLN A 64 9.47 4.31 -6.57
C GLN A 64 9.93 3.85 -5.18
N GLU A 65 9.90 2.56 -4.89
CA GLU A 65 10.51 1.99 -3.69
C GLU A 65 12.01 2.28 -3.66
N ASP A 66 12.72 1.97 -4.76
CA ASP A 66 14.14 2.23 -4.91
C ASP A 66 14.47 3.71 -4.75
N PHE A 67 13.64 4.61 -5.32
CA PHE A 67 13.78 6.05 -5.15
C PHE A 67 13.83 6.46 -3.68
N PHE A 68 12.84 6.07 -2.87
CA PHE A 68 12.79 6.45 -1.46
C PHE A 68 13.89 5.78 -0.62
N ASN A 69 14.30 4.56 -0.98
CA ASN A 69 15.38 3.86 -0.31
C ASN A 69 16.77 4.43 -0.62
N THR A 70 16.93 5.14 -1.74
CA THR A 70 18.22 5.68 -2.20
C THR A 70 18.34 7.20 -2.10
N PHE A 71 17.24 7.91 -1.83
CA PHE A 71 17.25 9.37 -1.73
C PHE A 71 18.05 9.84 -0.51
N ASP A 72 19.08 10.64 -0.77
CA ASP A 72 19.95 11.22 0.28
C ASP A 72 19.52 12.66 0.59
N ILE A 73 18.85 12.84 1.73
CA ILE A 73 18.40 14.16 2.23
C ILE A 73 19.59 15.12 2.38
N LYS A 74 20.71 14.66 2.95
CA LYS A 74 21.88 15.53 3.22
C LYS A 74 22.49 16.05 1.94
N LYS A 75 22.52 15.22 0.89
CA LYS A 75 22.99 15.62 -0.42
C LYS A 75 22.06 16.65 -1.07
N ALA A 76 20.75 16.49 -0.92
CA ALA A 76 19.75 17.35 -1.53
C ALA A 76 19.54 18.68 -0.78
N GLU A 77 19.85 18.76 0.51
CA GLU A 77 19.52 19.88 1.40
C GLU A 77 20.04 21.23 0.89
N SER A 78 21.26 21.26 0.33
CA SER A 78 21.87 22.48 -0.20
C SER A 78 21.56 22.76 -1.68
N MET A 79 20.84 21.89 -2.35
CA MET A 79 20.51 22.02 -3.77
C MET A 79 19.40 23.03 -4.02
N SER A 80 19.47 23.74 -5.15
CA SER A 80 18.33 24.52 -5.66
C SER A 80 17.18 23.57 -6.06
N PRO A 81 15.95 24.06 -6.16
CA PRO A 81 14.81 23.21 -6.58
C PRO A 81 15.02 22.49 -7.91
N SER A 82 15.70 23.14 -8.88
CA SER A 82 16.01 22.52 -10.18
C SER A 82 17.05 21.41 -10.08
N GLU A 83 18.04 21.56 -9.20
CA GLU A 83 19.05 20.54 -8.92
C GLU A 83 18.42 19.35 -8.16
N VAL A 84 17.52 19.61 -7.20
CA VAL A 84 16.75 18.54 -6.52
C VAL A 84 15.94 17.76 -7.54
N LYS A 85 15.22 18.43 -8.48
CA LYS A 85 14.48 17.72 -9.53
C LYS A 85 15.39 16.85 -10.39
N SER A 86 16.53 17.38 -10.81
CA SER A 86 17.49 16.62 -11.60
C SER A 86 18.06 15.43 -10.83
N TYR A 87 18.30 15.61 -9.54
CA TYR A 87 18.73 14.53 -8.64
C TYR A 87 17.64 13.48 -8.48
N CYS A 88 16.39 13.88 -8.22
CA CYS A 88 15.25 12.94 -8.18
C CYS A 88 15.13 12.12 -9.47
N MET A 89 15.21 12.77 -10.64
CA MET A 89 15.17 12.07 -11.93
C MET A 89 16.32 11.07 -12.09
N SER A 90 17.50 11.38 -11.58
CA SER A 90 18.67 10.48 -11.68
C SER A 90 18.52 9.18 -10.88
N LEU A 91 17.58 9.11 -9.95
CA LEU A 91 17.29 7.93 -9.12
C LEU A 91 16.28 6.99 -9.79
N PHE A 92 15.58 7.42 -10.82
CA PHE A 92 14.68 6.58 -11.60
C PHE A 92 15.41 5.91 -12.78
N PRO A 93 14.98 4.71 -13.20
CA PRO A 93 15.54 4.05 -14.36
C PRO A 93 15.22 4.82 -15.65
N VAL A 94 16.02 4.56 -16.69
CA VAL A 94 15.77 5.09 -18.05
C VAL A 94 15.03 4.00 -18.83
N ASP A 95 13.71 4.11 -18.89
CA ASP A 95 12.84 3.19 -19.61
C ASP A 95 11.62 3.91 -20.24
N ASP A 96 10.64 3.15 -20.73
CA ASP A 96 9.44 3.67 -21.39
C ASP A 96 8.47 4.41 -20.44
N HIS A 97 8.81 4.56 -19.15
CA HIS A 97 7.95 5.20 -18.13
C HIS A 97 8.45 6.58 -17.70
N VAL A 98 9.39 7.15 -18.44
CA VAL A 98 10.06 8.43 -18.14
C VAL A 98 9.08 9.57 -17.84
N ASP A 99 7.93 9.65 -18.52
CA ASP A 99 6.93 10.70 -18.28
C ASP A 99 6.31 10.58 -16.87
N MET A 100 6.08 9.36 -16.40
CA MET A 100 5.62 9.14 -15.02
C MET A 100 6.70 9.47 -14.01
N TYR A 101 7.94 9.10 -14.29
CA TYR A 101 9.08 9.42 -13.43
C TYR A 101 9.33 10.92 -13.34
N ASP A 102 9.16 11.68 -14.42
CA ASP A 102 9.23 13.14 -14.36
C ASP A 102 8.14 13.74 -13.48
N THR A 103 6.91 13.23 -13.57
CA THR A 103 5.81 13.63 -12.68
C THR A 103 6.12 13.30 -11.22
N MET A 104 6.63 12.09 -10.95
CA MET A 104 7.00 11.64 -9.62
C MET A 104 8.16 12.46 -9.05
N ALA A 105 9.19 12.74 -9.84
CA ALA A 105 10.32 13.58 -9.45
C ALA A 105 9.89 15.02 -9.19
N THR A 106 8.96 15.56 -9.97
CA THR A 106 8.39 16.89 -9.75
C THR A 106 7.65 16.95 -8.41
N THR A 107 6.78 15.99 -8.14
CA THR A 107 6.04 15.91 -6.86
C THR A 107 6.98 15.71 -5.68
N ALA A 108 7.97 14.82 -5.82
CA ALA A 108 8.99 14.59 -4.77
C ALA A 108 9.80 15.85 -4.48
N THR A 109 10.19 16.60 -5.54
CA THR A 109 10.89 17.87 -5.40
C THR A 109 10.07 18.91 -4.66
N GLN A 110 8.79 19.08 -5.01
CA GLN A 110 7.90 20.02 -4.33
C GLN A 110 7.80 19.72 -2.84
N ARG A 111 7.51 18.46 -2.50
CA ARG A 111 7.44 18.01 -1.09
C ARG A 111 8.77 18.20 -0.34
N PHE A 112 9.90 17.96 -1.01
CA PHE A 112 11.21 18.14 -0.40
C PHE A 112 11.48 19.62 -0.09
N VAL A 113 11.20 20.51 -1.05
CA VAL A 113 11.38 21.95 -0.86
C VAL A 113 10.47 22.49 0.25
N GLU A 114 9.20 22.07 0.26
CA GLU A 114 8.24 22.43 1.32
C GLU A 114 8.73 21.95 2.68
N ALA A 115 9.11 20.68 2.81
CA ALA A 115 9.62 20.11 4.06
C ALA A 115 10.92 20.81 4.53
N ARG A 116 11.81 21.18 3.61
CA ARG A 116 13.04 21.93 3.92
C ARG A 116 12.71 23.33 4.44
N ASP A 117 11.86 24.06 3.74
CA ASP A 117 11.51 25.44 4.05
C ASP A 117 10.73 25.55 5.38
N GLU A 118 10.03 24.49 5.76
CA GLU A 118 9.31 24.35 7.04
C GLU A 118 10.16 23.70 8.16
N GLY A 119 11.39 23.29 7.88
CA GLY A 119 12.27 22.63 8.84
C GLY A 119 11.86 21.20 9.22
N ARG A 120 11.08 20.53 8.35
CA ARG A 120 10.52 19.17 8.57
C ARG A 120 11.17 18.10 7.69
N LEU A 121 12.44 18.24 7.32
CA LEU A 121 13.15 17.28 6.48
C LEU A 121 13.17 15.85 7.06
N SER A 122 13.09 15.70 8.38
CA SER A 122 12.99 14.38 9.03
C SER A 122 11.72 13.61 8.66
N GLU A 123 10.66 14.29 8.20
CA GLU A 123 9.38 13.71 7.80
C GLU A 123 9.27 13.49 6.28
N TYR A 124 10.28 13.90 5.52
CA TYR A 124 10.24 13.79 4.05
C TYR A 124 10.24 12.34 3.56
N LEU A 125 11.10 11.49 4.13
CA LEU A 125 11.15 10.07 3.78
C LEU A 125 10.05 9.31 4.54
N PRO A 126 9.36 8.41 3.86
CA PRO A 126 8.38 7.56 4.53
C PRO A 126 9.10 6.63 5.53
N PRO A 127 8.60 6.47 6.77
CA PRO A 127 9.12 5.48 7.70
C PRO A 127 8.92 4.04 7.20
N GLY A 128 7.97 3.81 6.28
CA GLY A 128 7.72 2.50 5.70
C GLY A 128 7.42 2.55 4.20
N ASN A 129 8.14 1.70 3.44
CA ASN A 129 7.87 1.39 2.04
C ASN A 129 7.51 -0.09 1.94
N GLU A 130 6.50 -0.46 1.12
CA GLU A 130 6.01 -1.83 0.98
C GLU A 130 5.77 -2.50 2.34
N VAL A 131 5.03 -1.78 3.21
CA VAL A 131 4.79 -2.18 4.60
C VAL A 131 3.80 -3.33 4.64
N MET A 132 4.28 -4.51 5.01
CA MET A 132 3.42 -5.68 5.17
C MET A 132 2.86 -5.73 6.58
N LEU A 133 1.56 -5.58 6.69
CA LEU A 133 0.81 -5.72 7.93
C LEU A 133 -0.08 -6.95 7.88
N ASP A 134 -0.30 -7.54 9.05
CA ASP A 134 -1.28 -8.59 9.26
C ASP A 134 -1.98 -8.42 10.60
N ALA A 135 -3.19 -8.93 10.68
CA ALA A 135 -4.00 -8.87 11.88
C ALA A 135 -5.03 -10.00 11.90
N GLU A 136 -5.45 -10.37 13.09
CA GLU A 136 -6.58 -11.26 13.28
C GLU A 136 -7.77 -10.48 13.83
N ILE A 137 -8.92 -10.67 13.20
CA ILE A 137 -10.20 -10.11 13.65
C ILE A 137 -11.22 -11.22 13.86
N VAL A 138 -12.15 -11.00 14.78
CA VAL A 138 -13.24 -11.94 15.06
C VAL A 138 -14.56 -11.31 14.61
N ILE A 139 -15.18 -11.89 13.59
CA ILE A 139 -16.50 -11.47 13.11
C ILE A 139 -17.57 -12.11 14.00
N GLN A 140 -18.34 -11.28 14.68
CA GLN A 140 -19.44 -11.73 15.54
C GLN A 140 -20.70 -12.03 14.73
N PRO A 141 -21.53 -13.00 15.13
CA PRO A 141 -22.75 -13.36 14.42
C PRO A 141 -23.75 -12.21 14.26
N ASP A 142 -23.78 -11.28 15.20
CA ASP A 142 -24.71 -10.15 15.23
C ASP A 142 -24.28 -8.97 14.35
N TRP A 143 -23.03 -8.94 13.86
CA TRP A 143 -22.55 -7.87 12.96
C TRP A 143 -23.34 -7.79 11.64
N ASN A 144 -23.81 -8.94 11.16
CA ASN A 144 -24.67 -9.00 10.00
C ASN A 144 -25.74 -10.11 10.19
N PRO A 145 -26.90 -9.78 10.72
CA PRO A 145 -27.98 -10.77 10.96
C PRO A 145 -28.44 -11.52 9.68
N LYS A 146 -28.22 -10.90 8.50
CA LYS A 146 -28.54 -11.55 7.22
C LYS A 146 -27.52 -12.62 6.80
N ALA A 147 -26.36 -12.65 7.41
CA ALA A 147 -25.33 -13.64 7.11
C ALA A 147 -25.59 -15.01 7.77
N GLU A 148 -26.57 -15.08 8.70
CA GLU A 148 -26.96 -16.31 9.39
C GLU A 148 -25.78 -17.07 10.01
N LEU A 149 -24.80 -16.34 10.52
CA LEU A 149 -23.65 -16.95 11.17
C LEU A 149 -24.10 -17.60 12.47
N SER A 150 -23.76 -18.89 12.66
CA SER A 150 -24.12 -19.64 13.86
C SER A 150 -23.12 -19.47 15.02
N ARG A 151 -21.95 -18.92 14.73
CA ARG A 151 -20.84 -18.72 15.69
C ARG A 151 -19.91 -17.59 15.21
N PRO A 152 -19.02 -17.06 16.08
CA PRO A 152 -17.96 -16.17 15.66
C PRO A 152 -17.02 -16.83 14.65
N TYR A 153 -16.49 -16.03 13.71
CA TYR A 153 -15.50 -16.47 12.73
C TYR A 153 -14.22 -15.69 12.91
N ARG A 154 -13.09 -16.39 12.98
CA ARG A 154 -11.77 -15.79 12.96
C ARG A 154 -11.38 -15.49 11.51
N VAL A 155 -10.88 -14.29 11.28
CA VAL A 155 -10.42 -13.84 9.99
C VAL A 155 -9.02 -13.27 10.13
N HIS A 156 -8.07 -13.85 9.42
CA HIS A 156 -6.74 -13.30 9.29
C HIS A 156 -6.71 -12.38 8.07
N ILE A 157 -6.52 -11.09 8.30
CA ILE A 157 -6.39 -10.10 7.26
C ILE A 157 -4.91 -9.76 7.04
N GLN A 158 -4.51 -9.57 5.78
CA GLN A 158 -3.14 -9.22 5.42
C GLN A 158 -3.12 -8.26 4.24
N GLY A 159 -2.18 -7.33 4.23
CA GLY A 159 -1.99 -6.41 3.12
C GLY A 159 -0.62 -5.75 3.12
N ILE A 160 -0.23 -5.28 1.94
CA ILE A 160 0.96 -4.47 1.76
C ILE A 160 0.48 -3.06 1.46
N ILE A 161 0.97 -2.09 2.22
CA ILE A 161 0.74 -0.67 1.99
C ILE A 161 1.96 -0.14 1.23
N ASP A 162 1.75 0.41 0.03
CA ASP A 162 2.84 0.86 -0.84
C ASP A 162 3.76 1.83 -0.09
N ARG A 163 3.17 2.75 0.68
CA ARG A 163 3.90 3.74 1.45
C ARG A 163 3.14 4.24 2.65
N ILE A 164 3.87 4.51 3.72
CA ILE A 164 3.33 5.18 4.89
C ILE A 164 4.20 6.41 5.14
N PHE A 165 3.63 7.60 5.00
CA PHE A 165 4.26 8.84 5.44
C PHE A 165 3.91 9.13 6.89
N GLN A 166 4.73 9.92 7.55
CA GLN A 166 4.48 10.41 8.89
C GLN A 166 4.33 11.93 8.86
N GLU A 167 3.40 12.45 9.63
CA GLU A 167 3.26 13.87 9.91
C GLU A 167 2.91 14.01 11.39
N ASP A 168 3.76 14.69 12.15
CA ASP A 168 3.66 14.78 13.61
C ASP A 168 3.51 13.38 14.27
N ASP A 169 2.36 13.13 14.91
CA ASP A 169 2.02 11.90 15.65
C ASP A 169 1.04 10.99 14.90
N PHE A 170 0.95 11.09 13.59
CA PHE A 170 0.06 10.24 12.80
C PHE A 170 0.67 9.79 11.48
N TYR A 171 0.08 8.74 10.92
CA TYR A 171 0.47 8.13 9.66
C TYR A 171 -0.51 8.43 8.54
N ILE A 172 0.04 8.56 7.34
CA ILE A 172 -0.68 8.80 6.09
C ILE A 172 -0.29 7.69 5.10
N PRO A 173 -1.09 6.61 4.98
CA PRO A 173 -0.86 5.62 3.94
C PRO A 173 -1.13 6.20 2.56
N MET A 174 -0.27 5.87 1.62
CA MET A 174 -0.35 6.32 0.24
C MET A 174 -0.27 5.12 -0.70
N GLU A 175 -1.24 4.98 -1.58
CA GLU A 175 -1.28 3.94 -2.61
C GLU A 175 -0.90 4.53 -3.98
N LEU A 176 0.02 3.89 -4.69
CA LEU A 176 0.41 4.25 -6.04
C LEU A 176 -0.44 3.50 -7.07
N LYS A 177 -0.91 4.20 -8.08
CA LYS A 177 -1.64 3.60 -9.21
C LYS A 177 -1.08 4.11 -10.54
N THR A 178 -0.55 3.21 -11.36
CA THR A 178 0.11 3.53 -12.64
C THR A 178 -0.84 3.78 -13.81
N GLY A 179 -2.12 3.48 -13.66
CA GLY A 179 -3.16 3.80 -14.64
C GLY A 179 -3.67 5.23 -14.51
N PRO A 180 -4.45 5.74 -15.48
CA PRO A 180 -5.04 7.07 -15.36
C PRO A 180 -6.11 7.15 -14.28
N TRP A 181 -6.20 8.30 -13.62
CA TRP A 181 -7.32 8.60 -12.73
C TRP A 181 -8.65 8.67 -13.49
N LYS A 182 -9.69 8.17 -12.86
CA LYS A 182 -11.08 8.32 -13.30
C LYS A 182 -11.98 8.42 -12.06
N ASP A 183 -12.93 9.34 -12.04
CA ASP A 183 -13.77 9.62 -10.85
C ASP A 183 -14.53 8.40 -10.30
N TYR A 184 -14.92 7.45 -11.17
CA TYR A 184 -15.57 6.22 -10.73
C TYR A 184 -14.69 5.35 -9.83
N LYS A 185 -13.36 5.53 -9.87
CA LYS A 185 -12.40 4.80 -9.02
C LYS A 185 -12.45 5.25 -7.56
N ARG A 186 -12.95 6.45 -7.27
CA ARG A 186 -12.97 7.03 -5.92
C ARG A 186 -13.57 6.09 -4.88
N THR A 187 -14.70 5.46 -5.19
CA THR A 187 -15.36 4.53 -4.26
C THR A 187 -14.49 3.28 -4.00
N MET A 188 -13.84 2.76 -5.03
CA MET A 188 -12.92 1.61 -4.90
C MET A 188 -11.71 1.99 -4.03
N MET A 189 -11.10 3.15 -4.28
CA MET A 189 -9.96 3.63 -3.50
C MET A 189 -10.31 3.84 -2.03
N ARG A 190 -11.49 4.41 -1.72
CA ARG A 190 -11.97 4.53 -0.35
C ARG A 190 -12.09 3.19 0.37
N LYS A 191 -12.53 2.14 -0.34
CA LYS A 191 -12.61 0.79 0.23
C LYS A 191 -11.22 0.19 0.49
N GLU A 192 -10.26 0.42 -0.41
CA GLU A 192 -8.87 0.01 -0.19
C GLU A 192 -8.29 0.71 1.06
N MET A 193 -8.52 2.01 1.19
CA MET A 193 -8.06 2.76 2.37
C MET A 193 -8.73 2.31 3.67
N ALA A 194 -10.05 2.02 3.61
CA ALA A 194 -10.74 1.45 4.77
C ALA A 194 -10.19 0.07 5.17
N PHE A 195 -9.78 -0.75 4.19
CA PHE A 195 -9.10 -2.01 4.47
C PHE A 195 -7.74 -1.80 5.14
N TYR A 196 -6.95 -0.82 4.69
CA TYR A 196 -5.68 -0.47 5.33
C TYR A 196 -5.85 0.05 6.76
N LYS A 197 -6.87 0.90 6.98
CA LYS A 197 -7.19 1.35 8.35
C LYS A 197 -7.58 0.20 9.25
N LEU A 198 -8.46 -0.70 8.77
CA LEU A 198 -8.84 -1.90 9.52
C LEU A 198 -7.61 -2.77 9.85
N LEU A 199 -6.72 -2.94 8.88
CA LEU A 199 -5.50 -3.72 9.05
C LEU A 199 -4.58 -3.09 10.10
N PHE A 200 -4.31 -1.79 9.98
CA PHE A 200 -3.46 -1.05 10.90
C PHE A 200 -4.01 -1.08 12.34
N ASP A 201 -5.30 -0.79 12.51
CA ASP A 201 -5.94 -0.71 13.84
C ASP A 201 -5.98 -2.06 14.58
N ASN A 202 -5.87 -3.16 13.84
CA ASN A 202 -5.90 -4.51 14.41
C ASN A 202 -4.55 -5.22 14.36
N SER A 203 -3.53 -4.62 13.75
CA SER A 203 -2.16 -5.15 13.82
C SER A 203 -1.60 -5.03 15.23
N SER A 204 -0.85 -6.04 15.66
CA SER A 204 -0.23 -6.01 16.98
C SER A 204 0.85 -4.92 17.06
N PRO A 205 1.11 -4.35 18.26
CA PRO A 205 2.21 -3.40 18.44
C PRO A 205 3.57 -3.92 17.96
N ASP A 206 3.80 -5.23 18.04
CA ASP A 206 5.07 -5.83 17.60
C ASP A 206 5.16 -5.84 16.07
N VAL A 207 4.10 -6.21 15.36
CA VAL A 207 4.04 -6.13 13.90
C VAL A 207 4.29 -4.69 13.42
N LEU A 208 3.71 -3.69 14.08
CA LEU A 208 3.95 -2.28 13.74
C LEU A 208 5.42 -1.89 13.96
N ARG A 209 6.01 -2.24 15.11
CA ARG A 209 7.44 -1.95 15.40
C ARG A 209 8.41 -2.66 14.44
N GLU A 210 8.14 -3.91 14.09
CA GLU A 210 8.94 -4.66 13.12
C GLU A 210 8.96 -4.01 11.73
N ASN A 211 7.91 -3.27 11.41
CA ASN A 211 7.82 -2.46 10.18
C ASN A 211 8.29 -1.01 10.36
N GLY A 212 8.94 -0.66 11.49
CA GLY A 212 9.47 0.68 11.76
C GLY A 212 8.40 1.70 12.14
N LEU A 213 7.20 1.25 12.50
CA LEU A 213 6.08 2.10 12.87
C LEU A 213 5.93 2.22 14.40
N ASN A 214 5.61 3.41 14.88
CA ASN A 214 5.26 3.63 16.28
C ASN A 214 3.80 3.23 16.53
N PRO A 215 3.50 2.24 17.39
CA PRO A 215 2.14 1.79 17.65
C PRO A 215 1.27 2.81 18.42
N GLU A 216 1.88 3.88 18.96
CA GLU A 216 1.14 4.97 19.63
C GLU A 216 0.56 5.99 18.64
N TYR A 217 1.00 5.96 17.38
CA TYR A 217 0.52 6.86 16.35
C TYR A 217 -0.72 6.29 15.67
N ASP A 218 -1.64 7.19 15.29
CA ASP A 218 -2.86 6.81 14.58
C ASP A 218 -2.69 6.97 13.07
N MET A 219 -3.54 6.32 12.30
CA MET A 219 -3.68 6.52 10.86
C MET A 219 -4.88 7.42 10.60
N LYS A 220 -4.66 8.73 10.41
CA LYS A 220 -5.73 9.74 10.32
C LYS A 220 -6.14 10.07 8.89
N TYR A 221 -5.16 10.24 8.02
CA TYR A 221 -5.38 10.59 6.62
C TYR A 221 -4.94 9.43 5.74
N TRP A 222 -5.32 9.47 4.48
CA TRP A 222 -4.89 8.52 3.46
C TRP A 222 -4.96 9.17 2.09
N GLY A 223 -4.14 8.68 1.19
CA GLY A 223 -4.06 9.21 -0.15
C GLY A 223 -3.84 8.12 -1.20
N TRP A 224 -4.02 8.51 -2.43
CA TRP A 224 -3.62 7.74 -3.59
C TRP A 224 -2.95 8.66 -4.60
N TYR A 225 -1.96 8.13 -5.28
CA TYR A 225 -1.18 8.88 -6.23
C TYR A 225 -1.24 8.23 -7.62
N TYR A 226 -1.65 9.01 -8.60
CA TYR A 226 -1.78 8.63 -10.01
C TYR A 226 -0.82 9.46 -10.89
N PRO A 227 0.47 9.10 -11.02
CA PRO A 227 1.44 9.91 -11.77
C PRO A 227 1.07 10.07 -13.24
N ALA A 228 0.44 9.08 -13.86
CA ALA A 228 -0.05 9.20 -15.24
C ALA A 228 -1.12 10.29 -15.46
N SER A 229 -1.71 10.82 -14.40
CA SER A 229 -2.72 11.89 -14.44
C SER A 229 -2.32 13.10 -13.59
N ASN A 230 -1.13 13.07 -12.97
CA ASN A 230 -0.69 14.05 -11.97
C ASN A 230 -1.80 14.34 -10.94
N TYR A 231 -2.36 13.29 -10.34
CA TYR A 231 -3.48 13.36 -9.43
C TYR A 231 -3.13 12.71 -8.08
N THR A 232 -3.38 13.47 -7.02
CA THR A 232 -3.25 13.02 -5.61
C THR A 232 -4.53 13.29 -4.86
#